data_b1633356326623cf4bed5a27527d8577
#
_entry.id   b1633356326623cf4bed5a27527d8577
#
_cell.length_a   1.000
_cell.length_b   1.000
_cell.length_c   1.000
_cell.angle_alpha   90.00
_cell.angle_beta   90.00
_cell.angle_gamma   90.00
#
_symmetry.space_group_name_H-M   'P 1'
#
loop_
_entity.id
_entity.type
_entity.pdbx_description
1 polymer ?
#
loop_
_entity_poly.entity_id
_entity_poly.type
_entity_poly.pdbx_seq_one_letter_code
_entity_poly.pdbx_strand_id
1 'polypeptide(L)'
;MKNLFIGVDFSKEKVDVAIIFADGLTETAARVFNEFKTTVSGYKQLVKWVEQNSYGIDSSLWLFCGENTGDYSKGLCNFLYGKGYDMWLENAKSIKDASGLRRLKSDRADASMIAEYAMRNYDKAIMYEPLSESLAQLRELFLYRQMVVRHKCSFQVRRGEKRLTLEKSPIKTMISQSGRHIVSELNKEVEKIDKRIAELIKSDEELTEVFTIVTSVPGIGTQNAVCLMVYTDNFRRFNYDS
;
A
#
# COMPACT_ATOMS: atom_id res chain seq x y z
N MET A 1 18.81 -17.86 -9.53
CA MET A 1 17.49 -18.46 -9.89
C MET A 1 16.78 -18.76 -8.58
N LYS A 2 15.51 -18.41 -8.42
CA LYS A 2 14.77 -18.70 -7.18
C LYS A 2 14.25 -20.13 -7.21
N ASN A 3 14.28 -20.81 -6.06
CA ASN A 3 13.93 -22.22 -5.94
C ASN A 3 12.77 -22.47 -4.98
N LEU A 4 12.47 -21.52 -4.09
CA LEU A 4 11.34 -21.57 -3.15
C LEU A 4 10.47 -20.34 -3.30
N PHE A 5 9.18 -20.55 -3.58
CA PHE A 5 8.21 -19.49 -3.77
C PHE A 5 7.18 -19.52 -2.64
N ILE A 6 7.08 -18.43 -1.92
CA ILE A 6 6.23 -18.27 -0.75
C ILE A 6 5.13 -17.27 -1.08
N GLY A 7 3.92 -17.77 -1.33
CA GLY A 7 2.75 -16.94 -1.57
C GLY A 7 2.13 -16.47 -0.25
N VAL A 8 1.85 -15.19 -0.15
CA VAL A 8 1.29 -14.53 1.04
C VAL A 8 0.00 -13.82 0.67
N ASP A 9 -1.09 -14.26 1.26
CA ASP A 9 -2.37 -13.54 1.23
C ASP A 9 -2.51 -12.70 2.50
N PHE A 10 -2.69 -11.39 2.32
CA PHE A 10 -2.71 -10.41 3.42
C PHE A 10 -4.12 -10.11 3.88
N SER A 11 -4.35 -10.21 5.19
CA SER A 11 -5.54 -9.68 5.83
C SER A 11 -5.19 -8.82 7.05
N LYS A 12 -6.20 -8.20 7.64
CA LYS A 12 -6.01 -7.26 8.76
C LYS A 12 -5.38 -7.93 9.99
N GLU A 13 -5.76 -9.17 10.29
CA GLU A 13 -5.41 -9.82 11.56
C GLU A 13 -4.42 -10.98 11.37
N LYS A 14 -4.38 -11.56 10.17
CA LYS A 14 -3.53 -12.69 9.82
C LYS A 14 -2.96 -12.58 8.42
N VAL A 15 -1.95 -13.37 8.16
CA VAL A 15 -1.44 -13.66 6.81
C VAL A 15 -1.53 -15.16 6.56
N ASP A 16 -2.06 -15.54 5.41
CA ASP A 16 -2.15 -16.91 4.95
C ASP A 16 -0.99 -17.18 4.01
N VAL A 17 -0.26 -18.29 4.21
CA VAL A 17 1.02 -18.53 3.54
C VAL A 17 1.05 -19.93 2.93
N ALA A 18 1.49 -20.03 1.68
CA ALA A 18 1.72 -21.28 0.98
C ALA A 18 3.13 -21.34 0.39
N ILE A 19 3.73 -22.52 0.39
CA ILE A 19 5.07 -22.76 -0.18
C ILE A 19 4.95 -23.65 -1.41
N ILE A 20 5.71 -23.30 -2.47
CA ILE A 20 5.88 -24.08 -3.71
C ILE A 20 7.36 -24.11 -4.08
N PHE A 21 7.83 -25.26 -4.61
CA PHE A 21 9.22 -25.47 -5.05
C PHE A 21 9.34 -25.41 -6.57
N ALA A 22 10.46 -24.90 -7.12
CA ALA A 22 10.63 -24.71 -8.56
C ALA A 22 10.81 -26.01 -9.37
N ASP A 23 11.36 -27.04 -8.76
CA ASP A 23 11.94 -28.20 -9.45
C ASP A 23 11.00 -29.40 -9.64
N GLY A 24 9.69 -29.16 -9.58
CA GLY A 24 8.71 -30.22 -9.87
C GLY A 24 8.79 -31.43 -8.92
N LEU A 25 9.67 -31.43 -7.90
CA LEU A 25 9.71 -32.41 -6.81
C LEU A 25 8.36 -32.53 -6.09
N THR A 26 7.41 -31.75 -6.54
CA THR A 26 6.14 -31.49 -5.87
C THR A 26 4.89 -31.69 -6.71
N GLU A 27 4.91 -32.52 -7.76
CA GLU A 27 3.61 -33.07 -8.22
C GLU A 27 2.90 -33.82 -7.09
N THR A 28 3.64 -34.19 -6.05
CA THR A 28 3.13 -34.88 -4.84
C THR A 28 3.58 -34.25 -3.51
N ALA A 29 4.52 -33.30 -3.47
CA ALA A 29 4.90 -32.65 -2.23
C ALA A 29 3.80 -31.66 -1.83
N ALA A 30 3.14 -31.97 -0.74
CA ALA A 30 2.06 -31.24 -0.16
C ALA A 30 2.37 -29.74 -0.20
N ARG A 31 1.51 -28.95 -0.86
CA ARG A 31 1.47 -27.51 -0.71
C ARG A 31 1.38 -27.25 0.78
N VAL A 32 2.48 -26.82 1.35
CA VAL A 32 2.55 -26.58 2.79
C VAL A 32 1.87 -25.24 3.01
N PHE A 33 0.87 -25.23 3.87
CA PHE A 33 0.07 -24.06 4.17
C PHE A 33 0.06 -23.82 5.67
N ASN A 34 0.10 -22.56 6.06
CA ASN A 34 -0.08 -22.14 7.45
C ASN A 34 -0.60 -20.69 7.51
N GLU A 35 -1.07 -20.28 8.68
CA GLU A 35 -1.50 -18.92 8.94
C GLU A 35 -0.75 -18.32 10.13
N PHE A 36 -0.49 -17.00 10.07
CA PHE A 36 0.26 -16.28 11.11
C PHE A 36 -0.41 -14.95 11.41
N LYS A 37 -0.32 -14.50 12.67
CA LYS A 37 -0.83 -13.19 13.07
C LYS A 37 -0.04 -12.05 12.42
N THR A 38 -0.73 -10.96 12.08
CA THR A 38 -0.13 -9.71 11.56
C THR A 38 0.56 -8.93 12.67
N THR A 39 1.60 -9.53 13.27
CA THR A 39 2.43 -8.97 14.34
C THR A 39 3.89 -9.35 14.13
N VAL A 40 4.83 -8.60 14.71
CA VAL A 40 6.26 -8.93 14.64
C VAL A 40 6.56 -10.34 15.13
N SER A 41 5.87 -10.82 16.18
CA SER A 41 6.01 -12.19 16.67
C SER A 41 5.50 -13.21 15.64
N GLY A 42 4.36 -12.93 14.99
CA GLY A 42 3.81 -13.78 13.93
C GLY A 42 4.73 -13.84 12.71
N TYR A 43 5.35 -12.71 12.33
CA TYR A 43 6.32 -12.67 11.22
C TYR A 43 7.58 -13.50 11.52
N LYS A 44 8.07 -13.47 12.76
CA LYS A 44 9.17 -14.35 13.19
C LYS A 44 8.78 -15.83 13.12
N GLN A 45 7.56 -16.17 13.52
CA GLN A 45 7.04 -17.54 13.43
C GLN A 45 6.89 -17.98 11.98
N LEU A 46 6.42 -17.08 11.08
CA LEU A 46 6.32 -17.32 9.65
C LEU A 46 7.69 -17.68 9.05
N VAL A 47 8.71 -16.84 9.27
CA VAL A 47 10.05 -17.11 8.73
C VAL A 47 10.61 -18.43 9.27
N LYS A 48 10.51 -18.69 10.57
CA LYS A 48 10.93 -19.95 11.17
C LYS A 48 10.19 -21.16 10.57
N TRP A 49 8.90 -21.02 10.28
CA TRP A 49 8.11 -22.07 9.64
C TRP A 49 8.56 -22.29 8.18
N VAL A 50 8.87 -21.23 7.42
CA VAL A 50 9.44 -21.36 6.08
C VAL A 50 10.79 -22.07 6.13
N GLU A 51 11.68 -21.73 7.07
CA GLU A 51 12.96 -22.42 7.30
C GLU A 51 12.78 -23.93 7.52
N GLN A 52 11.82 -24.31 8.38
CA GLN A 52 11.53 -25.71 8.70
C GLN A 52 10.98 -26.50 7.49
N ASN A 53 10.34 -25.82 6.57
CA ASN A 53 9.71 -26.41 5.39
C ASN A 53 10.47 -26.15 4.09
N SER A 54 11.65 -25.56 4.14
CA SER A 54 12.47 -25.25 2.97
C SER A 54 13.34 -26.42 2.50
N TYR A 55 13.37 -27.52 3.25
CA TYR A 55 14.22 -28.70 2.98
C TYR A 55 15.69 -28.36 2.72
N GLY A 56 16.21 -27.34 3.44
CA GLY A 56 17.60 -26.93 3.34
C GLY A 56 17.94 -26.00 2.17
N ILE A 57 16.94 -25.53 1.42
CA ILE A 57 17.14 -24.49 0.41
C ILE A 57 17.59 -23.21 1.08
N ASP A 58 18.71 -22.64 0.62
CA ASP A 58 19.27 -21.40 1.14
C ASP A 58 18.28 -20.24 1.00
N SER A 59 18.21 -19.39 2.00
CA SER A 59 17.27 -18.27 2.04
C SER A 59 17.45 -17.24 0.93
N SER A 60 18.63 -17.14 0.32
CA SER A 60 18.87 -16.30 -0.87
C SER A 60 18.11 -16.78 -2.11
N LEU A 61 17.66 -18.04 -2.10
CA LEU A 61 16.88 -18.65 -3.18
C LEU A 61 15.36 -18.60 -2.92
N TRP A 62 14.93 -17.96 -1.84
CA TRP A 62 13.52 -17.76 -1.53
C TRP A 62 12.98 -16.51 -2.22
N LEU A 63 11.71 -16.55 -2.58
CA LEU A 63 10.96 -15.39 -3.03
C LEU A 63 9.59 -15.37 -2.35
N PHE A 64 9.37 -14.40 -1.50
CA PHE A 64 8.04 -14.09 -0.99
C PHE A 64 7.29 -13.27 -2.03
N CYS A 65 6.02 -13.58 -2.25
CA CYS A 65 5.15 -12.83 -3.14
C CYS A 65 3.79 -12.63 -2.50
N GLY A 66 3.18 -11.47 -2.69
CA GLY A 66 1.85 -11.19 -2.19
C GLY A 66 1.11 -10.13 -3.01
N GLU A 67 -0.20 -10.05 -2.84
CA GLU A 67 -0.98 -8.98 -3.44
C GLU A 67 -0.66 -7.64 -2.76
N ASN A 68 -0.55 -6.56 -3.55
CA ASN A 68 -0.42 -5.21 -3.01
C ASN A 68 -1.74 -4.73 -2.43
N THR A 69 -1.97 -4.98 -1.16
CA THR A 69 -3.17 -4.60 -0.40
C THR A 69 -3.00 -3.28 0.37
N GLY A 70 -1.97 -2.50 0.03
CA GLY A 70 -1.68 -1.21 0.67
C GLY A 70 -1.13 -1.37 2.09
N ASP A 71 -1.82 -0.87 3.11
CA ASP A 71 -1.28 -0.81 4.47
C ASP A 71 -1.17 -2.19 5.15
N TYR A 72 -1.99 -3.17 4.77
CA TYR A 72 -1.93 -4.50 5.37
C TYR A 72 -0.66 -5.28 5.01
N SER A 73 -0.10 -5.04 3.83
CA SER A 73 1.14 -5.72 3.38
C SER A 73 2.41 -5.11 3.98
N LYS A 74 2.41 -3.81 4.30
CA LYS A 74 3.62 -3.07 4.70
C LYS A 74 4.36 -3.68 5.89
N GLY A 75 3.63 -4.13 6.92
CA GLY A 75 4.25 -4.63 8.15
C GLY A 75 5.16 -5.84 7.89
N LEU A 76 4.65 -6.85 7.17
CA LEU A 76 5.44 -8.03 6.82
C LEU A 76 6.52 -7.69 5.79
N CYS A 77 6.23 -6.87 4.77
CA CYS A 77 7.19 -6.49 3.75
C CYS A 77 8.40 -5.77 4.35
N ASN A 78 8.18 -4.79 5.22
CA ASN A 78 9.26 -4.09 5.93
C ASN A 78 10.06 -5.03 6.84
N PHE A 79 9.38 -5.98 7.50
CA PHE A 79 10.05 -6.99 8.33
C PHE A 79 10.95 -7.90 7.49
N LEU A 80 10.45 -8.41 6.36
CA LEU A 80 11.22 -9.27 5.45
C LEU A 80 12.39 -8.51 4.83
N TYR A 81 12.17 -7.29 4.35
CA TYR A 81 13.23 -6.43 3.81
C TYR A 81 14.34 -6.18 4.84
N GLY A 82 13.97 -5.81 6.08
CA GLY A 82 14.92 -5.58 7.16
C GLY A 82 15.71 -6.85 7.60
N LYS A 83 15.29 -8.03 7.15
CA LYS A 83 15.97 -9.32 7.34
C LYS A 83 16.72 -9.81 6.09
N GLY A 84 16.69 -9.05 5.00
CA GLY A 84 17.35 -9.38 3.75
C GLY A 84 16.64 -10.46 2.91
N TYR A 85 15.34 -10.68 3.14
CA TYR A 85 14.56 -11.59 2.32
C TYR A 85 13.95 -10.86 1.12
N ASP A 86 13.93 -11.50 -0.03
CA ASP A 86 13.30 -11.00 -1.24
C ASP A 86 11.77 -11.09 -1.14
N MET A 87 11.12 -9.97 -1.33
CA MET A 87 9.66 -9.83 -1.34
C MET A 87 9.21 -9.12 -2.60
N TRP A 88 8.20 -9.68 -3.28
CA TRP A 88 7.55 -9.09 -4.45
C TRP A 88 6.10 -8.77 -4.14
N LEU A 89 5.70 -7.51 -4.27
CA LEU A 89 4.31 -7.07 -4.19
C LEU A 89 3.76 -6.87 -5.61
N GLU A 90 2.83 -7.73 -6.00
CA GLU A 90 2.23 -7.69 -7.32
C GLU A 90 0.79 -7.13 -7.26
N ASN A 91 0.33 -6.61 -8.39
CA ASN A 91 -1.04 -6.15 -8.54
C ASN A 91 -2.01 -7.35 -8.48
N ALA A 92 -3.08 -7.22 -7.68
CA ALA A 92 -4.12 -8.24 -7.56
C ALA A 92 -4.73 -8.67 -8.91
N LYS A 93 -4.83 -7.73 -9.86
CA LYS A 93 -5.34 -8.02 -11.20
C LYS A 93 -4.39 -8.93 -11.97
N SER A 94 -3.07 -8.66 -11.95
CA SER A 94 -2.07 -9.48 -12.65
C SER A 94 -2.10 -10.93 -12.15
N ILE A 95 -2.19 -11.12 -10.82
CA ILE A 95 -2.27 -12.46 -10.22
C ILE A 95 -3.55 -13.17 -10.65
N LYS A 96 -4.70 -12.49 -10.63
CA LYS A 96 -6.01 -13.07 -11.02
C LYS A 96 -6.07 -13.41 -12.50
N ASP A 97 -5.62 -12.52 -13.37
CA ASP A 97 -5.66 -12.74 -14.83
C ASP A 97 -4.76 -13.94 -15.23
N ALA A 98 -3.64 -14.15 -14.54
CA ALA A 98 -2.73 -15.27 -14.79
C ALA A 98 -3.24 -16.62 -14.23
N SER A 99 -4.15 -16.61 -13.25
CA SER A 99 -4.62 -17.84 -12.57
C SER A 99 -5.81 -18.52 -13.23
N GLY A 100 -6.48 -17.87 -14.20
CA GLY A 100 -7.64 -18.39 -14.90
C GLY A 100 -8.90 -18.52 -14.00
N LEU A 101 -9.97 -19.11 -14.57
CA LEU A 101 -11.24 -19.31 -13.85
C LEU A 101 -11.11 -20.45 -12.85
N ARG A 102 -10.90 -20.16 -11.57
CA ARG A 102 -10.98 -21.14 -10.47
C ARG A 102 -12.29 -20.98 -9.71
N ARG A 103 -12.98 -22.11 -9.49
CA ARG A 103 -14.31 -22.17 -8.84
C ARG A 103 -14.27 -22.18 -7.30
N LEU A 104 -13.13 -22.45 -6.68
CA LEU A 104 -13.01 -22.56 -5.22
C LEU A 104 -12.29 -21.33 -4.66
N LYS A 105 -13.00 -20.55 -3.86
CA LYS A 105 -12.46 -19.44 -3.10
C LYS A 105 -12.18 -19.89 -1.67
N SER A 106 -10.91 -19.95 -1.27
CA SER A 106 -10.48 -20.16 0.10
C SER A 106 -9.11 -19.50 0.29
N ASP A 107 -8.83 -19.00 1.49
CA ASP A 107 -7.57 -18.33 1.84
C ASP A 107 -6.35 -19.20 1.47
N ARG A 108 -6.47 -20.53 1.68
CA ARG A 108 -5.45 -21.51 1.27
C ARG A 108 -5.25 -21.55 -0.26
N ALA A 109 -6.33 -21.45 -1.02
CA ALA A 109 -6.26 -21.46 -2.48
C ALA A 109 -5.65 -20.13 -2.99
N ASP A 110 -5.95 -19.01 -2.33
CA ASP A 110 -5.46 -17.70 -2.69
C ASP A 110 -3.95 -17.59 -2.44
N ALA A 111 -3.44 -17.99 -1.26
CA ALA A 111 -2.00 -18.03 -1.00
C ALA A 111 -1.23 -18.97 -1.96
N SER A 112 -1.82 -20.15 -2.28
CA SER A 112 -1.20 -21.08 -3.24
C SER A 112 -1.17 -20.51 -4.65
N MET A 113 -2.22 -19.80 -5.06
CA MET A 113 -2.29 -19.12 -6.36
C MET A 113 -1.21 -18.04 -6.50
N ILE A 114 -0.98 -17.27 -5.43
CA ILE A 114 0.07 -16.25 -5.39
C ILE A 114 1.46 -16.90 -5.53
N ALA A 115 1.71 -18.02 -4.84
CA ALA A 115 2.98 -18.75 -4.95
C ALA A 115 3.20 -19.33 -6.36
N GLU A 116 2.14 -19.91 -7.00
CA GLU A 116 2.20 -20.38 -8.38
C GLU A 116 2.48 -19.25 -9.37
N TYR A 117 1.86 -18.09 -9.16
CA TYR A 117 2.11 -16.90 -9.96
C TYR A 117 3.58 -16.47 -9.86
N ALA A 118 4.10 -16.39 -8.64
CA ALA A 118 5.49 -16.02 -8.40
C ALA A 118 6.46 -17.00 -9.09
N MET A 119 6.21 -18.30 -8.99
CA MET A 119 7.03 -19.33 -9.63
C MET A 119 7.08 -19.19 -11.16
N ARG A 120 5.94 -18.83 -11.78
CA ARG A 120 5.85 -18.71 -13.25
C ARG A 120 6.39 -17.40 -13.81
N ASN A 121 6.47 -16.35 -12.98
CA ASN A 121 6.74 -14.98 -13.42
C ASN A 121 7.88 -14.32 -12.64
N TYR A 122 8.72 -15.07 -11.91
CA TYR A 122 9.77 -14.50 -11.06
C TYR A 122 10.82 -13.69 -11.84
N ASP A 123 10.97 -13.94 -13.14
CA ASP A 123 11.81 -13.19 -14.07
C ASP A 123 11.36 -11.73 -14.24
N LYS A 124 10.08 -11.45 -13.93
CA LYS A 124 9.48 -10.09 -13.97
C LYS A 124 9.36 -9.46 -12.59
N ALA A 125 9.83 -10.14 -11.55
CA ALA A 125 9.63 -9.68 -10.19
C ALA A 125 10.39 -8.37 -9.91
N ILE A 126 9.66 -7.37 -9.44
CA ILE A 126 10.24 -6.13 -8.90
C ILE A 126 10.26 -6.29 -7.38
N MET A 127 11.47 -6.34 -6.81
CA MET A 127 11.63 -6.54 -5.38
C MET A 127 11.11 -5.35 -4.60
N TYR A 128 10.45 -5.64 -3.49
CA TYR A 128 9.94 -4.62 -2.59
C TYR A 128 11.09 -3.86 -1.93
N GLU A 129 11.01 -2.56 -2.02
CA GLU A 129 11.82 -1.63 -1.24
C GLU A 129 10.89 -0.75 -0.41
N PRO A 130 11.16 -0.56 0.89
CA PRO A 130 10.38 0.35 1.70
C PRO A 130 10.54 1.78 1.19
N LEU A 131 9.48 2.57 1.34
CA LEU A 131 9.56 4.01 1.08
C LEU A 131 10.62 4.63 2.00
N SER A 132 11.32 5.65 1.51
CA SER A 132 12.12 6.49 2.40
C SER A 132 11.24 7.07 3.51
N GLU A 133 11.83 7.35 4.67
CA GLU A 133 11.07 7.89 5.82
C GLU A 133 10.35 9.18 5.43
N SER A 134 11.01 10.07 4.72
CA SER A 134 10.44 11.33 4.24
C SER A 134 9.26 11.12 3.29
N LEU A 135 9.37 10.18 2.35
CA LEU A 135 8.28 9.87 1.42
C LEU A 135 7.10 9.18 2.13
N ALA A 136 7.37 8.34 3.12
CA ALA A 136 6.32 7.74 3.95
C ALA A 136 5.56 8.81 4.75
N GLN A 137 6.27 9.75 5.38
CA GLN A 137 5.66 10.88 6.09
C GLN A 137 4.87 11.78 5.13
N LEU A 138 5.40 12.07 3.94
CA LEU A 138 4.71 12.85 2.90
C LEU A 138 3.40 12.18 2.49
N ARG A 139 3.41 10.85 2.32
CA ARG A 139 2.21 10.06 2.01
C ARG A 139 1.16 10.17 3.12
N GLU A 140 1.54 10.05 4.38
CA GLU A 140 0.61 10.18 5.51
C GLU A 140 -0.03 11.56 5.58
N LEU A 141 0.78 12.62 5.47
CA LEU A 141 0.30 14.00 5.44
C LEU A 141 -0.67 14.24 4.27
N PHE A 142 -0.35 13.73 3.09
CA PHE A 142 -1.18 13.86 1.91
C PHE A 142 -2.54 13.16 2.07
N LEU A 143 -2.56 11.92 2.56
CA LEU A 143 -3.79 11.17 2.80
C LEU A 143 -4.66 11.82 3.88
N TYR A 144 -4.03 12.29 4.97
CA TYR A 144 -4.73 13.02 6.02
C TYR A 144 -5.32 14.33 5.48
N ARG A 145 -4.57 15.08 4.69
CA ARG A 145 -5.08 16.27 4.00
C ARG A 145 -6.30 15.97 3.13
N GLN A 146 -6.24 14.92 2.33
CA GLN A 146 -7.37 14.52 1.49
C GLN A 146 -8.63 14.22 2.34
N MET A 147 -8.46 13.54 3.47
CA MET A 147 -9.55 13.26 4.41
C MET A 147 -10.16 14.56 4.96
N VAL A 148 -9.33 15.51 5.43
CA VAL A 148 -9.78 16.80 5.96
C VAL A 148 -10.52 17.61 4.89
N VAL A 149 -9.98 17.68 3.66
CA VAL A 149 -10.62 18.36 2.53
C VAL A 149 -11.98 17.73 2.18
N ARG A 150 -12.08 16.39 2.16
CA ARG A 150 -13.34 15.69 1.93
C ARG A 150 -14.40 16.05 2.96
N HIS A 151 -14.04 16.05 4.23
CA HIS A 151 -14.97 16.47 5.31
C HIS A 151 -15.36 17.94 5.19
N LYS A 152 -14.43 18.83 4.86
CA LYS A 152 -14.71 20.24 4.58
C LYS A 152 -15.75 20.39 3.47
N CYS A 153 -15.56 19.70 2.35
CA CYS A 153 -16.51 19.71 1.23
C CYS A 153 -17.89 19.20 1.65
N SER A 154 -17.99 18.16 2.46
CA SER A 154 -19.27 17.65 2.97
C SER A 154 -20.05 18.70 3.77
N PHE A 155 -19.37 19.46 4.63
CA PHE A 155 -20.00 20.56 5.37
C PHE A 155 -20.38 21.73 4.46
N GLN A 156 -19.60 22.03 3.42
CA GLN A 156 -19.89 23.10 2.47
C GLN A 156 -21.10 22.78 1.60
N VAL A 157 -21.21 21.55 1.07
CA VAL A 157 -22.36 21.08 0.27
C VAL A 157 -23.63 21.14 1.08
N ARG A 158 -23.63 20.61 2.31
CA ARG A 158 -24.80 20.66 3.19
C ARG A 158 -25.26 22.09 3.49
N ARG A 159 -24.33 23.04 3.57
CA ARG A 159 -24.65 24.46 3.76
C ARG A 159 -25.25 25.10 2.51
N GLY A 160 -24.83 24.66 1.31
CA GLY A 160 -25.31 25.15 0.02
C GLY A 160 -26.63 24.52 -0.43
N GLU A 161 -27.01 23.39 0.15
CA GLU A 161 -28.30 22.75 -0.14
C GLU A 161 -29.45 23.67 0.32
N LYS A 162 -30.12 24.27 -0.66
CA LYS A 162 -31.38 25.03 -0.44
C LYS A 162 -32.56 24.12 -0.09
N ARG A 163 -32.31 22.99 0.51
CA ARG A 163 -33.35 22.05 0.96
C ARG A 163 -34.09 22.61 2.14
N LEU A 164 -34.87 23.68 1.98
CA LEU A 164 -35.70 23.99 3.12
C LEU A 164 -36.85 24.95 2.80
N THR A 165 -37.99 24.38 2.88
CA THR A 165 -39.31 24.97 3.08
C THR A 165 -39.47 25.86 4.33
N LEU A 166 -38.47 25.93 5.21
CA LEU A 166 -38.48 26.80 6.40
C LEU A 166 -37.62 28.04 6.15
N GLU A 167 -38.25 29.15 5.81
CA GLU A 167 -37.56 30.36 5.38
C GLU A 167 -36.70 31.04 6.46
N LYS A 168 -37.11 31.06 7.69
CA LYS A 168 -36.33 31.62 8.82
C LYS A 168 -36.61 30.83 10.12
N SER A 169 -35.62 30.10 10.60
CA SER A 169 -35.69 29.37 11.88
C SER A 169 -34.44 29.62 12.72
N PRO A 170 -34.57 29.82 14.03
CA PRO A 170 -33.42 29.88 14.93
C PRO A 170 -32.49 28.67 14.81
N ILE A 171 -33.08 27.49 14.60
CA ILE A 171 -32.33 26.23 14.37
C ILE A 171 -31.49 26.30 13.09
N LYS A 172 -32.05 26.85 12.00
CA LYS A 172 -31.31 27.02 10.73
C LYS A 172 -30.13 27.98 10.90
N THR A 173 -30.32 29.05 11.64
CA THR A 173 -29.26 30.01 11.98
C THR A 173 -28.16 29.34 12.79
N MET A 174 -28.51 28.59 13.83
CA MET A 174 -27.57 27.82 14.65
C MET A 174 -26.75 26.82 13.80
N ILE A 175 -27.41 26.01 12.98
CA ILE A 175 -26.77 25.04 12.10
C ILE A 175 -25.79 25.75 11.11
N SER A 176 -26.23 26.87 10.53
CA SER A 176 -25.37 27.63 9.60
C SER A 176 -24.15 28.26 10.29
N GLN A 177 -24.31 28.76 11.51
CA GLN A 177 -23.19 29.30 12.30
C GLN A 177 -22.22 28.22 12.72
N SER A 178 -22.71 27.09 13.23
CA SER A 178 -21.91 25.92 13.59
C SER A 178 -21.15 25.38 12.39
N GLY A 179 -21.85 25.23 11.25
CA GLY A 179 -21.20 24.75 10.01
C GLY A 179 -20.11 25.70 9.49
N ARG A 180 -20.27 27.02 9.64
CA ARG A 180 -19.21 28.01 9.30
C ARG A 180 -18.01 27.86 10.20
N HIS A 181 -18.24 27.70 11.50
CA HIS A 181 -17.15 27.52 12.46
C HIS A 181 -16.34 26.25 12.14
N ILE A 182 -17.02 25.11 11.93
CA ILE A 182 -16.36 23.85 11.56
C ILE A 182 -15.55 23.99 10.27
N VAL A 183 -16.11 24.61 9.23
CA VAL A 183 -15.38 24.83 7.96
C VAL A 183 -14.16 25.75 8.17
N SER A 184 -14.26 26.76 9.03
CA SER A 184 -13.13 27.63 9.38
C SER A 184 -12.00 26.85 10.05
N GLU A 185 -12.32 25.99 11.02
CA GLU A 185 -11.31 25.16 11.69
C GLU A 185 -10.67 24.14 10.73
N LEU A 186 -11.47 23.51 9.86
CA LEU A 186 -10.94 22.60 8.84
C LEU A 186 -10.03 23.34 7.83
N ASN A 187 -10.30 24.60 7.50
CA ASN A 187 -9.40 25.40 6.66
C ASN A 187 -8.04 25.64 7.35
N LYS A 188 -8.05 26.01 8.64
CA LYS A 188 -6.81 26.18 9.41
C LYS A 188 -5.99 24.87 9.46
N GLU A 189 -6.68 23.74 9.62
CA GLU A 189 -5.99 22.45 9.64
C GLU A 189 -5.38 22.12 8.26
N VAL A 190 -6.07 22.39 7.15
CA VAL A 190 -5.51 22.24 5.79
C VAL A 190 -4.27 23.10 5.61
N GLU A 191 -4.31 24.37 6.03
CA GLU A 191 -3.16 25.28 5.92
C GLU A 191 -1.96 24.78 6.74
N LYS A 192 -2.20 24.26 7.94
CA LYS A 192 -1.17 23.67 8.79
C LYS A 192 -0.53 22.42 8.14
N ILE A 193 -1.35 21.55 7.55
CA ILE A 193 -0.87 20.37 6.83
C ILE A 193 -0.05 20.81 5.60
N ASP A 194 -0.55 21.76 4.81
CA ASP A 194 0.15 22.28 3.63
C ASP A 194 1.52 22.87 3.97
N LYS A 195 1.60 23.60 5.09
CA LYS A 195 2.87 24.12 5.60
C LYS A 195 3.81 22.97 5.97
N ARG A 196 3.33 21.93 6.66
CA ARG A 196 4.14 20.78 7.04
C ARG A 196 4.63 19.97 5.84
N ILE A 197 3.80 19.82 4.81
CA ILE A 197 4.19 19.19 3.53
C ILE A 197 5.34 19.99 2.88
N ALA A 198 5.21 21.32 2.82
CA ALA A 198 6.23 22.16 2.22
C ALA A 198 7.57 22.13 3.00
N GLU A 199 7.51 22.09 4.34
CA GLU A 199 8.68 21.93 5.21
C GLU A 199 9.37 20.59 4.98
N LEU A 200 8.60 19.52 4.90
CA LEU A 200 9.10 18.16 4.69
C LEU A 200 9.80 18.03 3.32
N ILE A 201 9.18 18.55 2.26
CA ILE A 201 9.79 18.55 0.93
C ILE A 201 11.12 19.29 0.94
N LYS A 202 11.18 20.46 1.57
CA LYS A 202 12.41 21.26 1.65
C LYS A 202 13.52 20.62 2.50
N SER A 203 13.18 19.74 3.43
CA SER A 203 14.16 19.08 4.30
C SER A 203 14.81 17.84 3.68
N ASP A 204 14.34 17.41 2.52
CA ASP A 204 14.81 16.21 1.82
C ASP A 204 15.20 16.59 0.39
N GLU A 205 16.46 16.36 0.01
CA GLU A 205 17.00 16.74 -1.30
C GLU A 205 16.30 16.03 -2.45
N GLU A 206 16.06 14.71 -2.32
CA GLU A 206 15.39 13.93 -3.35
C GLU A 206 13.96 14.41 -3.57
N LEU A 207 13.21 14.64 -2.48
CA LEU A 207 11.84 15.18 -2.59
C LEU A 207 11.84 16.59 -3.20
N THR A 208 12.81 17.43 -2.86
CA THR A 208 12.94 18.79 -3.42
C THR A 208 13.20 18.75 -4.92
N GLU A 209 14.14 17.91 -5.37
CA GLU A 209 14.48 17.76 -6.78
C GLU A 209 13.27 17.32 -7.60
N VAL A 210 12.64 16.20 -7.21
CA VAL A 210 11.46 15.67 -7.92
C VAL A 210 10.30 16.65 -7.90
N PHE A 211 10.03 17.31 -6.76
CA PHE A 211 8.99 18.31 -6.66
C PHE A 211 9.23 19.49 -7.62
N THR A 212 10.47 19.94 -7.73
CA THR A 212 10.87 21.04 -8.63
C THR A 212 10.65 20.65 -10.09
N ILE A 213 11.09 19.44 -10.48
CA ILE A 213 10.88 18.93 -11.84
C ILE A 213 9.39 18.82 -12.16
N VAL A 214 8.60 18.22 -11.29
CA VAL A 214 7.17 18.00 -11.53
C VAL A 214 6.40 19.31 -11.58
N THR A 215 6.71 20.28 -10.73
CA THR A 215 6.05 21.60 -10.74
C THR A 215 6.51 22.50 -11.87
N SER A 216 7.61 22.21 -12.57
CA SER A 216 8.01 22.94 -13.77
C SER A 216 7.08 22.68 -14.96
N VAL A 217 6.29 21.60 -14.93
CA VAL A 217 5.32 21.27 -15.99
C VAL A 217 4.11 22.23 -15.89
N PRO A 218 3.79 22.99 -16.95
CA PRO A 218 2.65 23.89 -16.93
C PRO A 218 1.34 23.18 -16.58
N GLY A 219 0.60 23.71 -15.60
CA GLY A 219 -0.69 23.13 -15.13
C GLY A 219 -0.55 22.15 -13.97
N ILE A 220 0.65 21.76 -13.56
CA ILE A 220 0.86 20.96 -12.35
C ILE A 220 1.14 21.88 -11.17
N GLY A 221 0.12 22.08 -10.33
CA GLY A 221 0.28 22.78 -9.05
C GLY A 221 0.78 21.87 -7.92
N THR A 222 1.15 22.47 -6.79
CA THR A 222 1.71 21.81 -5.60
C THR A 222 0.98 20.50 -5.21
N GLN A 223 -0.35 20.54 -5.15
CA GLN A 223 -1.13 19.37 -4.70
C GLN A 223 -1.08 18.21 -5.68
N ASN A 224 -1.08 18.51 -6.99
CA ASN A 224 -0.95 17.49 -8.03
C ASN A 224 0.47 16.91 -8.05
N ALA A 225 1.50 17.74 -7.83
CA ALA A 225 2.87 17.28 -7.72
C ALA A 225 3.03 16.31 -6.54
N VAL A 226 2.57 16.68 -5.34
CA VAL A 226 2.60 15.80 -4.15
C VAL A 226 1.80 14.51 -4.40
N CYS A 227 0.65 14.60 -5.06
CA CYS A 227 -0.15 13.43 -5.43
C CYS A 227 0.66 12.46 -6.32
N LEU A 228 1.30 12.98 -7.36
CA LEU A 228 2.14 12.17 -8.26
C LEU A 228 3.30 11.53 -7.50
N MET A 229 4.06 12.30 -6.72
CA MET A 229 5.17 11.77 -5.91
C MET A 229 4.73 10.62 -4.99
N VAL A 230 3.59 10.79 -4.29
CA VAL A 230 3.06 9.80 -3.34
C VAL A 230 2.60 8.52 -4.03
N TYR A 231 1.91 8.62 -5.18
CA TYR A 231 1.35 7.43 -5.84
C TYR A 231 2.32 6.72 -6.77
N THR A 232 3.40 7.37 -7.18
CA THR A 232 4.44 6.80 -8.03
C THR A 232 5.68 6.37 -7.24
N ASP A 233 5.65 6.46 -5.92
CA ASP A 233 6.82 6.26 -5.06
C ASP A 233 8.01 7.12 -5.52
N ASN A 234 7.76 8.43 -5.65
CA ASN A 234 8.72 9.40 -6.16
C ASN A 234 9.25 9.04 -7.57
N PHE A 235 8.36 8.49 -8.42
CA PHE A 235 8.64 8.01 -9.78
C PHE A 235 9.58 6.79 -9.87
N ARG A 236 9.96 6.16 -8.78
CA ARG A 236 10.80 4.95 -8.76
C ARG A 236 10.15 3.73 -9.42
N ARG A 237 8.81 3.74 -9.59
CA ARG A 237 8.06 2.66 -10.26
C ARG A 237 8.15 2.68 -11.76
N PHE A 238 8.74 3.72 -12.36
CA PHE A 238 8.88 3.83 -13.80
C PHE A 238 10.33 3.53 -14.17
N ASN A 239 10.58 2.40 -14.86
CA ASN A 239 11.85 2.17 -15.51
C ASN A 239 11.92 3.04 -16.76
N TYR A 240 12.84 3.99 -16.76
CA TYR A 240 13.10 4.88 -17.91
C TYR A 240 14.09 4.25 -18.93
N ASP A 241 14.46 2.99 -18.74
CA ASP A 241 15.34 2.25 -19.67
C ASP A 241 14.49 1.59 -20.77
N SER A 242 14.16 2.41 -21.79
CA SER A 242 13.67 1.93 -23.08
C SER A 242 14.02 2.94 -24.19
#